data_8ddb79baedb7e541c0d60b8fd82d57ae
#
_entry.id   8ddb79baedb7e541c0d60b8fd82d57ae
#
_cell.length_a   1.000
_cell.length_b   1.000
_cell.length_c   1.000
_cell.angle_alpha   90.00
_cell.angle_beta   90.00
_cell.angle_gamma   90.00
#
_symmetry.space_group_name_H-M   'P 1'
#
loop_
_entity.id
_entity.type
_entity.pdbx_description
1 polymer ?
#
loop_
_entity_poly.entity_id
_entity_poly.type
_entity_poly.pdbx_seq_one_letter_code
_entity_poly.pdbx_strand_id
1 'polypeptide(L)'
;MSPRNLNIIIIAAAISLLCYVTHRRTRTALIVGEAMNLVDAFYVDPVDSDQLLLAAMNGMTSTLDENSEYIPGAAYESFQDSIHQEFAGIGIFVEASEDNGPVRVRTPLVGSPALAAGFRPGDLIIRVDGEDVSKMPLPDVSTRLRGPIGTSVSVVVKRATKPQTKPNNADNDDAALSKPAEPTEPVEYTEATLQVQRARIELESVVGDYRGDDDKWVYRLREDPTIAYIRLTSFGDKSTDEMASALKELDNNFRAIVLDLRGNGGGLLHTAADISDMFLNSGGIVSTRTRGGVIESEFDATPGTLVDTKTPFAILIDGNSASASEIVSACMQDNGRATIVGTRSYGKGTVQNILPLQFGRSALRLTVARYYRPSGKNIHRVKDATDDDEWGVTPDESMVVELDEESLKKVARQWTQSAYPALATESLSEDDPATVTSSTMIDPQLRRAVETLRKQISAETPASEAA
;
A
#
# COMPACT_ATOMS: atom_id res chain seq x y z
N MET A 1 1.22 -66.10 -19.10
CA MET A 1 1.27 -64.98 -20.05
C MET A 1 2.73 -64.60 -20.29
N SER A 2 3.09 -64.35 -21.50
CA SER A 2 4.47 -63.88 -21.75
C SER A 2 4.67 -62.50 -21.10
N PRO A 3 5.86 -62.14 -20.59
CA PRO A 3 6.12 -60.83 -19.96
C PRO A 3 5.79 -59.67 -20.88
N ARG A 4 5.88 -59.90 -22.18
CA ARG A 4 5.54 -58.92 -23.22
C ARG A 4 4.04 -58.57 -23.24
N ASN A 5 3.15 -59.56 -23.05
CA ASN A 5 1.68 -59.33 -22.99
C ASN A 5 1.25 -58.66 -21.69
N LEU A 6 1.94 -58.96 -20.59
CA LEU A 6 1.71 -58.28 -19.30
C LEU A 6 2.02 -56.80 -19.37
N ASN A 7 3.17 -56.46 -19.98
CA ASN A 7 3.53 -55.03 -20.17
C ASN A 7 2.55 -54.26 -21.05
N ILE A 8 2.00 -54.86 -22.11
CA ILE A 8 0.99 -54.25 -22.97
C ILE A 8 -0.28 -53.96 -22.17
N ILE A 9 -0.72 -54.92 -21.34
CA ILE A 9 -1.93 -54.76 -20.46
C ILE A 9 -1.71 -53.63 -19.44
N ILE A 10 -0.54 -53.57 -18.81
CA ILE A 10 -0.20 -52.50 -17.83
C ILE A 10 -0.20 -51.14 -18.52
N ILE A 11 0.40 -50.99 -19.69
CA ILE A 11 0.43 -49.75 -20.45
C ILE A 11 -1.00 -49.34 -20.88
N ALA A 12 -1.79 -50.27 -21.37
CA ALA A 12 -3.17 -50.00 -21.76
C ALA A 12 -4.05 -49.57 -20.55
N ALA A 13 -3.88 -50.22 -19.39
CA ALA A 13 -4.55 -49.85 -18.15
C ALA A 13 -4.10 -48.46 -17.66
N ALA A 14 -2.81 -48.13 -17.74
CA ALA A 14 -2.30 -46.83 -17.35
C ALA A 14 -2.81 -45.71 -18.27
N ILE A 15 -2.84 -45.93 -19.60
CA ILE A 15 -3.43 -45.03 -20.57
C ILE A 15 -4.91 -44.81 -20.30
N SER A 16 -5.67 -45.91 -20.09
CA SER A 16 -7.12 -45.83 -19.79
C SER A 16 -7.38 -45.06 -18.50
N LEU A 17 -6.59 -45.30 -17.46
CA LEU A 17 -6.70 -44.59 -16.19
C LEU A 17 -6.36 -43.08 -16.39
N LEU A 18 -5.32 -42.77 -17.15
CA LEU A 18 -4.94 -41.40 -17.48
C LEU A 18 -6.07 -40.69 -18.24
N CYS A 19 -6.63 -41.32 -19.29
CA CYS A 19 -7.78 -40.83 -20.04
C CYS A 19 -9.01 -40.61 -19.16
N TYR A 20 -9.30 -41.55 -18.25
CA TYR A 20 -10.43 -41.47 -17.31
C TYR A 20 -10.24 -40.30 -16.33
N VAL A 21 -9.06 -40.13 -15.75
CA VAL A 21 -8.74 -39.03 -14.82
C VAL A 21 -8.80 -37.69 -15.54
N THR A 22 -8.23 -37.62 -16.76
CA THR A 22 -8.28 -36.40 -17.58
C THR A 22 -9.71 -36.04 -17.95
N HIS A 23 -10.51 -37.02 -18.40
CA HIS A 23 -11.94 -36.81 -18.75
C HIS A 23 -12.76 -36.33 -17.54
N ARG A 24 -12.55 -36.89 -16.35
CA ARG A 24 -13.21 -36.42 -15.13
C ARG A 24 -12.84 -34.98 -14.76
N ARG A 25 -11.56 -34.62 -14.88
CA ARG A 25 -11.08 -33.25 -14.58
C ARG A 25 -11.61 -32.21 -15.58
N THR A 26 -11.70 -32.55 -16.85
CA THR A 26 -12.17 -31.63 -17.89
C THR A 26 -13.69 -31.51 -17.99
N ARG A 27 -14.45 -32.52 -17.50
CA ARG A 27 -15.92 -32.56 -17.62
C ARG A 27 -16.59 -31.32 -17.03
N THR A 28 -16.17 -30.89 -15.85
CA THR A 28 -16.76 -29.71 -15.19
C THR A 28 -16.47 -28.43 -15.98
N ALA A 29 -15.24 -28.26 -16.46
CA ALA A 29 -14.87 -27.13 -17.31
C ALA A 29 -15.65 -27.08 -18.63
N LEU A 30 -15.86 -28.27 -19.25
CA LEU A 30 -16.67 -28.38 -20.48
C LEU A 30 -18.13 -27.98 -20.24
N ILE A 31 -18.75 -28.38 -19.11
CA ILE A 31 -20.14 -28.00 -18.79
C ILE A 31 -20.26 -26.49 -18.62
N VAL A 32 -19.30 -25.83 -17.94
CA VAL A 32 -19.32 -24.36 -17.80
C VAL A 32 -19.19 -23.68 -19.15
N GLY A 33 -18.24 -24.12 -20.00
CA GLY A 33 -18.08 -23.57 -21.34
C GLY A 33 -19.30 -23.81 -22.26
N GLU A 34 -19.94 -25.00 -22.19
CA GLU A 34 -21.17 -25.28 -22.92
C GLU A 34 -22.31 -24.38 -22.43
N ALA A 35 -22.47 -24.19 -21.12
CA ALA A 35 -23.49 -23.30 -20.57
C ALA A 35 -23.32 -21.87 -21.02
N MET A 36 -22.09 -21.34 -21.04
CA MET A 36 -21.78 -19.99 -21.53
C MET A 36 -22.16 -19.85 -23.01
N ASN A 37 -21.79 -20.82 -23.85
CA ASN A 37 -22.15 -20.81 -25.27
C ASN A 37 -23.67 -20.88 -25.49
N LEU A 38 -24.41 -21.65 -24.69
CA LEU A 38 -25.86 -21.73 -24.76
C LEU A 38 -26.54 -20.42 -24.34
N VAL A 39 -26.01 -19.74 -23.31
CA VAL A 39 -26.50 -18.43 -22.90
C VAL A 39 -26.30 -17.43 -24.05
N ASP A 40 -25.09 -17.35 -24.61
CA ASP A 40 -24.79 -16.45 -25.72
C ASP A 40 -25.67 -16.71 -26.95
N ALA A 41 -25.96 -18.00 -27.27
CA ALA A 41 -26.72 -18.38 -28.44
C ALA A 41 -28.25 -18.26 -28.28
N PHE A 42 -28.81 -18.43 -27.10
CA PHE A 42 -30.25 -18.62 -26.88
C PHE A 42 -30.90 -17.62 -25.91
N TYR A 43 -30.12 -16.81 -25.17
CA TYR A 43 -30.72 -15.79 -24.31
C TYR A 43 -31.41 -14.72 -25.16
N VAL A 44 -32.53 -14.19 -24.65
CA VAL A 44 -33.42 -13.28 -25.41
C VAL A 44 -32.76 -11.96 -25.78
N ASP A 45 -31.89 -11.46 -24.93
CA ASP A 45 -31.15 -10.22 -25.15
C ASP A 45 -29.67 -10.50 -25.41
N PRO A 46 -28.93 -9.63 -26.15
CA PRO A 46 -27.49 -9.77 -26.34
C PRO A 46 -26.76 -9.78 -25.00
N VAL A 47 -25.85 -10.74 -24.84
CA VAL A 47 -25.03 -10.88 -23.61
C VAL A 47 -23.60 -10.50 -23.92
N ASP A 48 -23.00 -9.74 -23.03
CA ASP A 48 -21.54 -9.49 -23.03
C ASP A 48 -20.83 -10.72 -22.47
N SER A 49 -20.12 -11.45 -23.35
CA SER A 49 -19.41 -12.68 -22.97
C SER A 49 -18.31 -12.43 -21.93
N ASP A 50 -17.67 -11.26 -21.90
CA ASP A 50 -16.63 -10.92 -20.92
C ASP A 50 -17.25 -10.68 -19.54
N GLN A 51 -18.42 -10.04 -19.47
CA GLN A 51 -19.18 -9.89 -18.24
C GLN A 51 -19.69 -11.23 -17.70
N LEU A 52 -20.15 -12.13 -18.60
CA LEU A 52 -20.57 -13.47 -18.22
C LEU A 52 -19.40 -14.30 -17.67
N LEU A 53 -18.24 -14.22 -18.31
CA LEU A 53 -17.01 -14.86 -17.82
C LEU A 53 -16.62 -14.31 -16.45
N LEU A 54 -16.61 -12.99 -16.29
CA LEU A 54 -16.30 -12.33 -15.01
C LEU A 54 -17.24 -12.80 -13.90
N ALA A 55 -18.54 -12.86 -14.15
CA ALA A 55 -19.53 -13.36 -13.20
C ALA A 55 -19.29 -14.83 -12.81
N ALA A 56 -18.98 -15.69 -13.78
CA ALA A 56 -18.68 -17.10 -13.54
C ALA A 56 -17.40 -17.28 -12.71
N MET A 57 -16.34 -16.54 -13.04
CA MET A 57 -15.07 -16.59 -12.31
C MET A 57 -15.21 -16.07 -10.88
N ASN A 58 -15.91 -14.95 -10.69
CA ASN A 58 -16.20 -14.41 -9.36
C ASN A 58 -17.09 -15.37 -8.56
N GLY A 59 -18.07 -16.01 -9.18
CA GLY A 59 -18.89 -17.03 -8.53
C GLY A 59 -18.08 -18.24 -8.02
N MET A 60 -17.06 -18.66 -8.74
CA MET A 60 -16.15 -19.73 -8.28
C MET A 60 -15.26 -19.27 -7.13
N THR A 61 -14.61 -18.10 -7.26
CA THR A 61 -13.63 -17.63 -6.28
C THR A 61 -14.28 -17.22 -4.96
N SER A 62 -15.48 -16.63 -4.99
CA SER A 62 -16.23 -16.23 -3.80
C SER A 62 -16.64 -17.40 -2.88
N THR A 63 -16.59 -18.65 -3.38
CA THR A 63 -16.84 -19.85 -2.55
C THR A 63 -15.60 -20.30 -1.75
N LEU A 64 -14.43 -19.69 -1.98
CA LEU A 64 -13.17 -20.08 -1.36
C LEU A 64 -12.90 -19.27 -0.09
N ASP A 65 -12.47 -18.06 -0.24
CA ASP A 65 -12.18 -17.09 0.84
C ASP A 65 -12.20 -15.65 0.29
N GLU A 66 -12.09 -14.67 1.17
CA GLU A 66 -12.11 -13.23 0.82
C GLU A 66 -10.86 -12.73 0.09
N ASN A 67 -9.78 -13.51 0.08
CA ASN A 67 -8.49 -13.16 -0.51
C ASN A 67 -8.27 -13.83 -1.87
N SER A 68 -9.15 -14.77 -2.27
CA SER A 68 -9.10 -15.46 -3.55
C SER A 68 -10.01 -14.78 -4.56
N GLU A 69 -9.47 -14.38 -5.70
CA GLU A 69 -10.25 -13.68 -6.73
C GLU A 69 -9.75 -13.96 -8.15
N TYR A 70 -10.60 -13.68 -9.13
CA TYR A 70 -10.21 -13.55 -10.53
C TYR A 70 -9.86 -12.08 -10.82
N ILE A 71 -8.68 -11.86 -11.40
CA ILE A 71 -8.19 -10.53 -11.79
C ILE A 71 -8.30 -10.45 -13.31
N PRO A 72 -9.25 -9.67 -13.86
CA PRO A 72 -9.39 -9.46 -15.30
C PRO A 72 -8.26 -8.58 -15.86
N GLY A 73 -8.07 -8.57 -17.18
CA GLY A 73 -6.91 -8.03 -17.87
C GLY A 73 -6.45 -6.65 -17.42
N ALA A 74 -7.31 -5.64 -17.49
CA ALA A 74 -6.95 -4.27 -17.11
C ALA A 74 -6.59 -4.14 -15.61
N ALA A 75 -7.28 -4.87 -14.73
CA ALA A 75 -6.96 -4.92 -13.32
C ALA A 75 -5.65 -5.67 -13.05
N TYR A 76 -5.34 -6.69 -13.87
CA TYR A 76 -4.10 -7.44 -13.75
C TYR A 76 -2.88 -6.61 -14.14
N GLU A 77 -2.97 -5.80 -15.20
CA GLU A 77 -1.92 -4.83 -15.56
C GLU A 77 -1.67 -3.83 -14.43
N SER A 78 -2.72 -3.24 -13.87
CA SER A 78 -2.60 -2.32 -12.73
C SER A 78 -2.03 -2.98 -11.47
N PHE A 79 -2.35 -4.26 -11.25
CA PHE A 79 -1.77 -5.05 -10.17
C PHE A 79 -0.27 -5.29 -10.38
N GLN A 80 0.15 -5.62 -11.60
CA GLN A 80 1.57 -5.78 -11.94
C GLN A 80 2.34 -4.45 -11.78
N ASP A 81 1.80 -3.33 -12.26
CA ASP A 81 2.36 -1.99 -12.07
C ASP A 81 2.62 -1.71 -10.57
N SER A 82 1.67 -2.08 -9.71
CA SER A 82 1.79 -1.90 -8.26
C SER A 82 2.92 -2.73 -7.65
N ILE A 83 3.10 -3.98 -8.09
CA ILE A 83 4.19 -4.84 -7.62
C ILE A 83 5.55 -4.31 -8.11
N HIS A 84 5.64 -3.94 -9.39
CA HIS A 84 6.86 -3.38 -9.98
C HIS A 84 7.15 -1.94 -9.52
N GLN A 85 6.22 -1.32 -8.78
CA GLN A 85 6.34 0.06 -8.29
C GLN A 85 6.61 1.05 -9.43
N GLU A 86 6.01 0.81 -10.60
CA GLU A 86 6.16 1.67 -11.77
C GLU A 86 4.94 1.60 -12.68
N PHE A 87 4.65 2.70 -13.35
CA PHE A 87 3.62 2.75 -14.38
C PHE A 87 3.95 3.76 -15.47
N ALA A 88 3.37 3.56 -16.66
CA ALA A 88 3.49 4.50 -17.77
C ALA A 88 2.35 5.54 -17.69
N GLY A 89 2.68 6.81 -17.47
CA GLY A 89 1.70 7.88 -17.31
C GLY A 89 2.31 9.25 -17.10
N ILE A 90 1.55 10.17 -16.52
CA ILE A 90 1.97 11.55 -16.31
C ILE A 90 2.46 11.85 -14.88
N GLY A 91 2.20 10.96 -13.91
CA GLY A 91 2.67 11.09 -12.54
C GLY A 91 1.82 12.04 -11.69
N ILE A 92 0.54 11.70 -11.50
CA ILE A 92 -0.38 12.38 -10.57
C ILE A 92 -1.11 11.37 -9.69
N PHE A 93 -1.38 11.74 -8.44
CA PHE A 93 -2.42 11.10 -7.64
C PHE A 93 -3.74 11.81 -7.89
N VAL A 94 -4.77 11.03 -8.13
CA VAL A 94 -6.12 11.52 -8.39
C VAL A 94 -7.14 10.88 -7.44
N GLU A 95 -8.23 11.59 -7.21
CA GLU A 95 -9.35 11.13 -6.38
C GLU A 95 -10.68 11.43 -7.08
N ALA A 96 -11.69 10.62 -6.78
CA ALA A 96 -13.05 10.88 -7.26
C ALA A 96 -13.66 12.05 -6.47
N SER A 97 -14.41 12.92 -7.13
CA SER A 97 -15.19 13.96 -6.47
C SER A 97 -16.41 13.33 -5.76
N GLU A 98 -16.78 13.85 -4.60
CA GLU A 98 -17.89 13.34 -3.78
C GLU A 98 -19.26 13.35 -4.52
N ASP A 99 -19.46 14.29 -5.45
CA ASP A 99 -20.72 14.51 -6.18
C ASP A 99 -20.74 13.87 -7.59
N ASN A 100 -19.97 12.82 -7.86
CA ASN A 100 -19.76 12.29 -9.22
C ASN A 100 -19.34 13.38 -10.23
N GLY A 101 -18.64 14.38 -9.75
CA GLY A 101 -18.05 15.45 -10.54
C GLY A 101 -16.72 15.05 -11.19
N PRO A 102 -16.01 16.02 -11.80
CA PRO A 102 -14.73 15.76 -12.43
C PRO A 102 -13.71 15.17 -11.46
N VAL A 103 -12.86 14.27 -11.93
CA VAL A 103 -11.74 13.72 -11.17
C VAL A 103 -10.82 14.86 -10.72
N ARG A 104 -10.45 14.85 -9.44
CA ARG A 104 -9.60 15.86 -8.82
C ARG A 104 -8.15 15.37 -8.75
N VAL A 105 -7.21 16.25 -9.08
CA VAL A 105 -5.79 16.03 -8.81
C VAL A 105 -5.55 16.24 -7.32
N ARG A 106 -5.19 15.17 -6.62
CA ARG A 106 -4.79 15.23 -5.22
C ARG A 106 -3.41 15.90 -5.10
N THR A 107 -2.43 15.40 -5.87
CA THR A 107 -1.11 16.02 -6.00
C THR A 107 -0.36 15.46 -7.21
N PRO A 108 0.45 16.25 -7.92
CA PRO A 108 1.46 15.73 -8.82
C PRO A 108 2.61 15.12 -8.00
N LEU A 109 3.22 14.05 -8.52
CA LEU A 109 4.38 13.41 -7.92
C LEU A 109 5.63 14.27 -8.12
N VAL A 110 6.50 14.28 -7.13
CA VAL A 110 7.80 14.96 -7.21
C VAL A 110 8.62 14.38 -8.37
N GLY A 111 9.24 15.23 -9.18
CA GLY A 111 10.00 14.81 -10.36
C GLY A 111 9.17 14.33 -11.55
N SER A 112 7.84 14.34 -11.45
CA SER A 112 6.97 13.83 -12.53
C SER A 112 6.81 14.82 -13.70
N PRO A 113 6.47 14.30 -14.91
CA PRO A 113 6.10 15.16 -16.04
C PRO A 113 4.91 16.08 -15.75
N ALA A 114 3.95 15.64 -14.95
CA ALA A 114 2.81 16.46 -14.57
C ALA A 114 3.20 17.64 -13.70
N LEU A 115 4.11 17.46 -12.73
CA LEU A 115 4.64 18.57 -11.92
C LEU A 115 5.34 19.58 -12.82
N ALA A 116 6.20 19.12 -13.73
CA ALA A 116 6.90 19.97 -14.68
C ALA A 116 5.96 20.71 -15.65
N ALA A 117 4.82 20.10 -16.03
CA ALA A 117 3.79 20.71 -16.86
C ALA A 117 2.90 21.71 -16.12
N GLY A 118 3.04 21.82 -14.78
CA GLY A 118 2.33 22.79 -13.96
C GLY A 118 0.96 22.32 -13.44
N PHE A 119 0.73 21.00 -13.32
CA PHE A 119 -0.39 20.49 -12.53
C PHE A 119 -0.28 20.92 -11.07
N ARG A 120 -1.40 21.16 -10.43
CA ARG A 120 -1.48 21.58 -9.03
C ARG A 120 -2.47 20.72 -8.26
N PRO A 121 -2.29 20.59 -6.94
CA PRO A 121 -3.32 20.05 -6.09
C PRO A 121 -4.64 20.80 -6.27
N GLY A 122 -5.77 20.08 -6.24
CA GLY A 122 -7.09 20.68 -6.41
C GLY A 122 -7.54 20.90 -7.85
N ASP A 123 -6.68 20.74 -8.86
CA ASP A 123 -7.07 20.82 -10.27
C ASP A 123 -8.17 19.78 -10.60
N LEU A 124 -9.24 20.18 -11.26
CA LEU A 124 -10.34 19.33 -11.71
C LEU A 124 -10.13 18.97 -13.18
N ILE A 125 -9.95 17.70 -13.50
CA ILE A 125 -9.71 17.24 -14.89
C ILE A 125 -11.04 17.20 -15.62
N ILE A 126 -11.18 18.01 -16.68
CA ILE A 126 -12.42 18.15 -17.45
C ILE A 126 -12.32 17.61 -18.88
N ARG A 127 -11.15 17.62 -19.50
CA ARG A 127 -10.93 17.01 -20.82
C ARG A 127 -9.57 16.34 -20.90
N VAL A 128 -9.51 15.23 -21.63
CA VAL A 128 -8.28 14.52 -21.98
C VAL A 128 -8.29 14.28 -23.49
N ASP A 129 -7.24 14.75 -24.20
CA ASP A 129 -7.14 14.68 -25.68
C ASP A 129 -8.39 15.20 -26.42
N GLY A 130 -9.04 16.24 -25.86
CA GLY A 130 -10.24 16.86 -26.41
C GLY A 130 -11.56 16.20 -26.01
N GLU A 131 -11.54 15.00 -25.45
CA GLU A 131 -12.72 14.30 -24.95
C GLU A 131 -13.13 14.83 -23.57
N ASP A 132 -14.42 15.07 -23.36
CA ASP A 132 -14.97 15.50 -22.05
C ASP A 132 -15.00 14.30 -21.08
N VAL A 133 -14.25 14.38 -20.00
CA VAL A 133 -14.15 13.36 -18.98
C VAL A 133 -14.77 13.79 -17.65
N SER A 134 -15.46 14.92 -17.60
CA SER A 134 -15.98 15.55 -16.38
C SER A 134 -17.01 14.70 -15.62
N LYS A 135 -17.61 13.70 -16.25
CA LYS A 135 -18.56 12.76 -15.64
C LYS A 135 -18.10 11.30 -15.72
N MET A 136 -16.86 11.06 -16.15
CA MET A 136 -16.32 9.70 -16.26
C MET A 136 -15.87 9.20 -14.89
N PRO A 137 -16.03 7.90 -14.62
CA PRO A 137 -15.45 7.26 -13.45
C PRO A 137 -13.91 7.40 -13.42
N LEU A 138 -13.35 7.50 -12.23
CA LEU A 138 -11.89 7.64 -12.03
C LEU A 138 -11.05 6.60 -12.77
N PRO A 139 -11.42 5.29 -12.83
CA PRO A 139 -10.64 4.30 -13.57
C PRO A 139 -10.55 4.61 -15.08
N ASP A 140 -11.64 5.12 -15.67
CA ASP A 140 -11.68 5.45 -17.09
C ASP A 140 -10.83 6.68 -17.42
N VAL A 141 -10.86 7.71 -16.54
CA VAL A 141 -9.99 8.89 -16.66
C VAL A 141 -8.53 8.48 -16.49
N SER A 142 -8.23 7.64 -15.51
CA SER A 142 -6.87 7.12 -15.27
C SER A 142 -6.32 6.37 -16.48
N THR A 143 -7.14 5.55 -17.12
CA THR A 143 -6.76 4.80 -18.34
C THR A 143 -6.39 5.75 -19.49
N ARG A 144 -7.08 6.89 -19.65
CA ARG A 144 -6.78 7.88 -20.69
C ARG A 144 -5.51 8.67 -20.41
N LEU A 145 -5.21 8.91 -19.13
CA LEU A 145 -3.97 9.59 -18.71
C LEU A 145 -2.75 8.70 -18.89
N ARG A 146 -2.92 7.37 -18.77
CA ARG A 146 -1.90 6.36 -19.08
C ARG A 146 -1.69 6.22 -20.59
N GLY A 147 -0.62 5.55 -20.98
CA GLY A 147 -0.34 5.23 -22.38
C GLY A 147 1.14 5.01 -22.63
N PRO A 148 1.54 4.73 -23.89
CA PRO A 148 2.93 4.43 -24.21
C PRO A 148 3.88 5.57 -23.81
N ILE A 149 5.01 5.21 -23.24
CA ILE A 149 6.08 6.14 -22.85
C ILE A 149 6.51 6.98 -24.06
N GLY A 150 6.72 8.27 -23.86
CA GLY A 150 7.13 9.22 -24.90
C GLY A 150 5.97 9.82 -25.69
N THR A 151 4.73 9.31 -25.55
CA THR A 151 3.56 9.94 -26.16
C THR A 151 3.10 11.13 -25.33
N SER A 152 2.50 12.14 -25.99
CA SER A 152 1.95 13.32 -25.32
C SER A 152 0.45 13.18 -25.11
N VAL A 153 -0.04 13.76 -24.01
CA VAL A 153 -1.47 13.89 -23.71
C VAL A 153 -1.80 15.37 -23.42
N SER A 154 -2.92 15.83 -23.96
CA SER A 154 -3.46 17.17 -23.70
C SER A 154 -4.53 17.07 -22.62
N VAL A 155 -4.32 17.76 -21.49
CA VAL A 155 -5.27 17.73 -20.37
C VAL A 155 -5.77 19.14 -20.10
N VAL A 156 -7.10 19.33 -20.07
CA VAL A 156 -7.71 20.59 -19.64
C VAL A 156 -8.21 20.42 -18.22
N VAL A 157 -7.74 21.31 -17.35
CA VAL A 157 -8.13 21.34 -15.95
C VAL A 157 -8.88 22.63 -15.61
N LYS A 158 -9.82 22.54 -14.67
CA LYS A 158 -10.40 23.68 -13.97
C LYS A 158 -9.66 23.89 -12.66
N ARG A 159 -9.13 25.08 -12.48
CA ARG A 159 -8.36 25.49 -11.30
C ARG A 159 -9.14 26.59 -10.56
N ALA A 160 -9.35 26.41 -9.27
CA ALA A 160 -9.96 27.43 -8.43
C ALA A 160 -9.04 28.68 -8.36
N THR A 161 -9.59 29.85 -8.64
CA THR A 161 -8.95 31.12 -8.34
C THR A 161 -9.16 31.41 -6.85
N LYS A 162 -8.09 31.71 -6.11
CA LYS A 162 -8.22 32.12 -4.69
C LYS A 162 -9.19 33.29 -4.59
N PRO A 163 -10.17 33.30 -3.66
CA PRO A 163 -10.92 34.51 -3.39
C PRO A 163 -9.95 35.63 -2.99
N GLN A 164 -10.02 36.77 -3.64
CA GLN A 164 -9.33 37.96 -3.16
C GLN A 164 -10.02 38.38 -1.86
N THR A 165 -9.39 38.10 -0.72
CA THR A 165 -9.81 38.67 0.55
C THR A 165 -9.67 40.18 0.46
N LYS A 166 -10.80 40.90 0.35
CA LYS A 166 -10.80 42.35 0.58
C LYS A 166 -10.42 42.57 2.04
N PRO A 167 -9.54 43.56 2.34
CA PRO A 167 -9.23 43.89 3.73
C PRO A 167 -10.54 44.33 4.42
N ASN A 168 -10.93 43.58 5.44
CA ASN A 168 -12.04 43.96 6.31
C ASN A 168 -11.61 45.17 7.15
N ASN A 169 -12.03 46.38 6.76
CA ASN A 169 -12.16 47.49 7.68
C ASN A 169 -13.43 47.22 8.51
N ALA A 170 -13.28 46.69 9.67
CA ALA A 170 -14.34 46.62 10.67
C ALA A 170 -13.76 46.85 12.06
N ASP A 171 -13.74 48.13 12.47
CA ASP A 171 -14.05 48.47 13.84
C ASP A 171 -15.52 48.10 14.09
N ASN A 172 -15.75 47.07 14.93
CA ASN A 172 -16.90 47.05 15.85
C ASN A 172 -16.83 45.76 16.72
N ASP A 173 -16.66 46.05 18.02
CA ASP A 173 -16.97 45.13 19.12
C ASP A 173 -18.43 44.70 19.07
N ASP A 174 -18.67 43.40 19.01
CA ASP A 174 -19.74 42.71 19.77
C ASP A 174 -19.60 41.18 19.60
N ALA A 175 -19.31 40.52 20.72
CA ALA A 175 -19.22 39.10 20.83
C ALA A 175 -20.60 38.46 20.93
N ALA A 176 -21.03 37.66 19.95
CA ALA A 176 -22.08 36.66 20.11
C ALA A 176 -21.87 35.50 19.14
N LEU A 177 -21.82 34.31 19.72
CA LEU A 177 -21.85 32.96 19.14
C LEU A 177 -22.47 32.90 17.73
N SER A 178 -21.66 32.85 16.69
CA SER A 178 -22.11 32.57 15.34
C SER A 178 -21.46 31.27 14.81
N LYS A 179 -22.33 30.40 14.27
CA LYS A 179 -22.02 29.17 13.53
C LYS A 179 -20.92 29.41 12.49
N PRO A 180 -20.13 28.37 12.11
CA PRO A 180 -19.21 28.47 10.98
C PRO A 180 -20.01 28.95 9.76
N ALA A 181 -19.60 30.07 9.16
CA ALA A 181 -20.22 30.58 7.96
C ALA A 181 -19.93 29.61 6.78
N GLU A 182 -20.98 29.14 6.12
CA GLU A 182 -20.90 28.54 4.80
C GLU A 182 -20.25 29.56 3.84
N PRO A 183 -19.39 29.09 2.90
CA PRO A 183 -18.78 29.97 1.92
C PRO A 183 -19.88 30.58 1.03
N THR A 184 -20.10 31.87 1.15
CA THR A 184 -21.21 32.60 0.50
C THR A 184 -20.84 33.20 -0.88
N GLU A 185 -19.66 32.89 -1.44
CA GLU A 185 -19.32 33.33 -2.81
C GLU A 185 -19.01 32.12 -3.70
N PRO A 186 -19.49 32.09 -4.96
CA PRO A 186 -19.16 31.02 -5.91
C PRO A 186 -17.65 31.04 -6.19
N VAL A 187 -17.01 29.89 -6.04
CA VAL A 187 -15.59 29.70 -6.38
C VAL A 187 -15.44 29.97 -7.88
N GLU A 188 -14.67 30.98 -8.25
CA GLU A 188 -14.32 31.21 -9.65
C GLU A 188 -13.25 30.20 -10.09
N TYR A 189 -13.49 29.60 -11.26
CA TYR A 189 -12.56 28.63 -11.87
C TYR A 189 -11.97 29.22 -13.16
N THR A 190 -10.69 29.00 -13.35
CA THR A 190 -10.01 29.25 -14.65
C THR A 190 -9.69 27.91 -15.31
N GLU A 191 -9.83 27.84 -16.65
CA GLU A 191 -9.38 26.66 -17.40
C GLU A 191 -7.91 26.83 -17.81
N ALA A 192 -7.14 25.76 -17.64
CA ALA A 192 -5.76 25.67 -18.12
C ALA A 192 -5.60 24.42 -18.98
N THR A 193 -4.93 24.54 -20.11
CA THR A 193 -4.56 23.41 -20.96
C THR A 193 -3.11 23.05 -20.73
N LEU A 194 -2.85 21.82 -20.29
CA LEU A 194 -1.53 21.31 -19.96
C LEU A 194 -1.16 20.22 -20.96
N GLN A 195 0.03 20.36 -21.58
CA GLN A 195 0.60 19.34 -22.46
C GLN A 195 1.62 18.55 -21.67
N VAL A 196 1.45 17.24 -21.59
CA VAL A 196 2.30 16.37 -20.77
C VAL A 196 2.80 15.20 -21.58
N GLN A 197 4.09 14.92 -21.53
CA GLN A 197 4.66 13.72 -22.11
C GLN A 197 4.57 12.57 -21.10
N ARG A 198 4.02 11.43 -21.52
CA ARG A 198 3.98 10.24 -20.69
C ARG A 198 5.40 9.69 -20.48
N ALA A 199 5.71 9.34 -19.26
CA ALA A 199 6.99 8.78 -18.87
C ALA A 199 6.78 7.53 -18.00
N ARG A 200 7.87 6.82 -17.73
CA ARG A 200 7.92 5.83 -16.66
C ARG A 200 7.89 6.59 -15.33
N ILE A 201 6.90 6.32 -14.53
CA ILE A 201 6.74 6.90 -13.18
C ILE A 201 7.12 5.82 -12.19
N GLU A 202 8.12 6.10 -11.38
CA GLU A 202 8.53 5.22 -10.28
C GLU A 202 7.82 5.66 -9.00
N LEU A 203 7.31 4.68 -8.26
CA LEU A 203 6.69 4.89 -6.96
C LEU A 203 7.67 4.47 -5.88
N GLU A 204 8.10 5.42 -5.07
CA GLU A 204 8.96 5.16 -3.91
C GLU A 204 8.14 4.46 -2.81
N SER A 205 8.63 3.33 -2.33
CA SER A 205 8.03 2.60 -1.21
C SER A 205 8.69 2.92 0.12
N VAL A 206 9.96 3.30 0.10
CA VAL A 206 10.75 3.66 1.29
C VAL A 206 10.90 5.17 1.34
N VAL A 207 10.26 5.80 2.31
CA VAL A 207 10.16 7.24 2.43
C VAL A 207 10.62 7.71 3.81
N GLY A 208 11.10 8.95 3.91
CA GLY A 208 11.57 9.55 5.16
C GLY A 208 10.47 10.34 5.89
N ASP A 209 10.86 11.10 6.90
CA ASP A 209 9.97 11.98 7.67
C ASP A 209 9.49 13.18 6.84
N TYR A 210 10.36 13.70 5.99
CA TYR A 210 10.06 14.83 5.09
C TYR A 210 11.01 14.88 3.90
N ARG A 211 10.66 15.68 2.89
CA ARG A 211 11.57 16.01 1.78
C ARG A 211 12.40 17.24 2.11
N GLY A 212 13.69 17.16 1.82
CA GLY A 212 14.61 18.29 1.89
C GLY A 212 14.41 19.28 0.73
N ASP A 213 15.21 20.35 0.73
CA ASP A 213 15.18 21.38 -0.32
C ASP A 213 15.61 20.84 -1.70
N ASP A 214 16.29 19.71 -1.75
CA ASP A 214 16.70 18.99 -2.96
C ASP A 214 15.70 17.92 -3.42
N ASP A 215 14.48 17.94 -2.88
CA ASP A 215 13.41 16.98 -3.11
C ASP A 215 13.71 15.53 -2.69
N LYS A 216 14.85 15.27 -2.00
CA LYS A 216 15.17 13.96 -1.47
C LYS A 216 14.55 13.73 -0.10
N TRP A 217 14.32 12.46 0.20
CA TRP A 217 13.84 12.06 1.52
C TRP A 217 14.91 12.26 2.59
N VAL A 218 14.49 12.79 3.73
CA VAL A 218 15.30 12.86 4.95
C VAL A 218 14.85 11.74 5.89
N TYR A 219 15.70 10.74 6.08
CA TYR A 219 15.43 9.56 6.91
C TYR A 219 15.74 9.79 8.39
N ARG A 220 15.50 11.00 8.88
CA ARG A 220 15.69 11.40 10.28
C ARG A 220 14.50 12.21 10.72
N LEU A 221 14.06 12.02 11.98
CA LEU A 221 13.00 12.84 12.53
C LEU A 221 13.42 14.31 12.56
N ARG A 222 12.56 15.19 12.08
CA ARG A 222 12.79 16.65 12.13
C ARG A 222 12.97 17.16 13.55
N GLU A 223 12.19 16.60 14.49
CA GLU A 223 12.22 16.99 15.90
C GLU A 223 13.39 16.39 16.70
N ASP A 224 13.94 15.28 16.25
CA ASP A 224 15.09 14.61 16.87
C ASP A 224 15.95 13.90 15.81
N PRO A 225 16.88 14.63 15.15
CA PRO A 225 17.72 14.07 14.10
C PRO A 225 18.65 12.93 14.54
N THR A 226 18.73 12.66 15.84
CA THR A 226 19.46 11.48 16.37
C THR A 226 18.67 10.19 16.21
N ILE A 227 17.38 10.27 15.86
CA ILE A 227 16.51 9.12 15.62
C ILE A 227 16.28 8.99 14.12
N ALA A 228 16.64 7.83 13.56
CA ALA A 228 16.30 7.49 12.20
C ALA A 228 14.79 7.19 12.09
N TYR A 229 14.15 7.64 11.00
CA TYR A 229 12.76 7.36 10.69
C TYR A 229 12.63 6.93 9.24
N ILE A 230 12.10 5.75 9.04
CA ILE A 230 11.81 5.19 7.73
C ILE A 230 10.35 4.75 7.72
N ARG A 231 9.60 5.19 6.73
CA ARG A 231 8.26 4.69 6.45
C ARG A 231 8.29 3.81 5.23
N LEU A 232 7.78 2.59 5.35
CA LEU A 232 7.62 1.65 4.24
C LEU A 232 6.14 1.58 3.87
N THR A 233 5.80 2.00 2.65
CA THR A 233 4.40 2.13 2.21
C THR A 233 3.86 0.90 1.51
N SER A 234 4.75 0.06 0.96
CA SER A 234 4.42 -1.22 0.32
C SER A 234 5.65 -2.11 0.23
N PHE A 235 5.45 -3.41 -0.01
CA PHE A 235 6.52 -4.38 -0.25
C PHE A 235 6.53 -4.79 -1.72
N GLY A 236 7.07 -3.96 -2.58
CA GLY A 236 7.23 -4.22 -4.02
C GLY A 236 8.63 -4.72 -4.38
N ASP A 237 8.88 -4.89 -5.66
CA ASP A 237 10.16 -5.42 -6.18
C ASP A 237 11.37 -4.53 -5.85
N LYS A 238 11.17 -3.20 -5.76
CA LYS A 238 12.25 -2.24 -5.48
C LYS A 238 12.47 -1.97 -4.00
N SER A 239 11.54 -2.38 -3.13
CA SER A 239 11.53 -2.00 -1.71
C SER A 239 12.76 -2.48 -0.94
N THR A 240 13.31 -3.66 -1.29
CA THR A 240 14.54 -4.19 -0.69
C THR A 240 15.73 -3.28 -0.97
N ASP A 241 15.92 -2.88 -2.23
CA ASP A 241 17.04 -2.02 -2.64
C ASP A 241 16.88 -0.59 -2.11
N GLU A 242 15.66 -0.06 -2.09
CA GLU A 242 15.34 1.24 -1.51
C GLU A 242 15.64 1.25 0.01
N MET A 243 15.21 0.22 0.75
CA MET A 243 15.49 0.10 2.18
C MET A 243 16.99 0.00 2.46
N ALA A 244 17.69 -0.85 1.71
CA ALA A 244 19.14 -0.98 1.85
C ALA A 244 19.87 0.34 1.54
N SER A 245 19.39 1.11 0.56
CA SER A 245 19.95 2.42 0.21
C SER A 245 19.72 3.45 1.30
N ALA A 246 18.51 3.53 1.87
CA ALA A 246 18.18 4.42 2.98
C ALA A 246 19.02 4.10 4.24
N LEU A 247 19.17 2.82 4.58
CA LEU A 247 19.99 2.38 5.72
C LEU A 247 21.48 2.68 5.51
N LYS A 248 22.00 2.52 4.29
CA LYS A 248 23.38 2.88 3.93
C LYS A 248 23.61 4.39 3.99
N GLU A 249 22.66 5.21 3.56
CA GLU A 249 22.74 6.67 3.68
C GLU A 249 22.78 7.12 5.14
N LEU A 250 22.05 6.46 6.01
CA LEU A 250 22.08 6.69 7.45
C LEU A 250 23.42 6.29 8.13
N ASP A 251 24.17 5.36 7.52
CA ASP A 251 25.51 4.88 7.91
C ASP A 251 25.63 4.55 9.42
N ASN A 252 24.58 3.98 10.01
CA ASN A 252 24.46 3.74 11.45
C ASN A 252 24.77 4.97 12.35
N ASN A 253 24.75 6.17 11.76
CA ASN A 253 24.98 7.41 12.50
C ASN A 253 23.66 7.93 13.12
N PHE A 254 23.01 7.09 13.92
CA PHE A 254 21.80 7.41 14.67
C PHE A 254 21.78 6.60 15.98
N ARG A 255 21.03 7.06 16.96
CA ARG A 255 20.95 6.44 18.30
C ARG A 255 19.78 5.47 18.44
N ALA A 256 18.78 5.58 17.59
CA ALA A 256 17.62 4.70 17.53
C ALA A 256 16.97 4.80 16.16
N ILE A 257 16.11 3.84 15.82
CA ILE A 257 15.39 3.80 14.55
C ILE A 257 13.89 3.51 14.76
N VAL A 258 13.05 4.16 13.98
CA VAL A 258 11.62 3.90 13.84
C VAL A 258 11.34 3.43 12.41
N LEU A 259 10.67 2.27 12.28
CA LEU A 259 10.09 1.80 11.03
C LEU A 259 8.56 1.98 11.10
N ASP A 260 8.01 2.82 10.23
CA ASP A 260 6.56 3.05 10.18
C ASP A 260 5.92 2.19 9.09
N LEU A 261 5.10 1.22 9.51
CA LEU A 261 4.34 0.31 8.66
C LEU A 261 2.83 0.62 8.69
N ARG A 262 2.41 1.72 9.29
CA ARG A 262 1.00 2.12 9.34
C ARG A 262 0.45 2.38 7.94
N GLY A 263 -0.76 1.87 7.67
CA GLY A 263 -1.40 1.96 6.37
C GLY A 263 -0.77 1.08 5.27
N ASN A 264 0.24 0.26 5.59
CA ASN A 264 0.90 -0.62 4.64
C ASN A 264 0.18 -1.97 4.55
N GLY A 265 -0.57 -2.20 3.48
CA GLY A 265 -1.32 -3.46 3.24
C GLY A 265 -0.46 -4.68 2.90
N GLY A 266 0.87 -4.54 2.89
CA GLY A 266 1.81 -5.63 2.59
C GLY A 266 2.36 -5.59 1.17
N GLY A 267 2.57 -6.77 0.60
CA GLY A 267 3.15 -6.99 -0.73
C GLY A 267 3.87 -8.33 -0.80
N LEU A 268 5.05 -8.37 -1.40
CA LEU A 268 5.81 -9.58 -1.68
C LEU A 268 6.42 -10.20 -0.41
N LEU A 269 6.26 -11.51 -0.28
CA LEU A 269 6.79 -12.30 0.85
C LEU A 269 8.32 -12.22 0.94
N HIS A 270 9.00 -12.43 -0.19
CA HIS A 270 10.47 -12.40 -0.20
C HIS A 270 11.01 -11.02 0.18
N THR A 271 10.38 -9.95 -0.28
CA THR A 271 10.73 -8.57 0.12
C THR A 271 10.60 -8.37 1.64
N ALA A 272 9.55 -8.93 2.26
CA ALA A 272 9.41 -8.88 3.73
C ALA A 272 10.51 -9.68 4.44
N ALA A 273 10.88 -10.84 3.91
CA ALA A 273 11.98 -11.64 4.44
C ALA A 273 13.33 -10.91 4.32
N ASP A 274 13.64 -10.37 3.14
CA ASP A 274 14.88 -9.65 2.86
C ASP A 274 15.02 -8.38 3.73
N ILE A 275 13.93 -7.61 3.88
CA ILE A 275 13.93 -6.43 4.76
C ILE A 275 14.09 -6.85 6.22
N SER A 276 13.46 -7.94 6.67
CA SER A 276 13.63 -8.44 8.04
C SER A 276 15.09 -8.86 8.30
N ASP A 277 15.73 -9.51 7.33
CA ASP A 277 17.12 -9.95 7.42
C ASP A 277 18.11 -8.78 7.64
N MET A 278 17.80 -7.59 7.12
CA MET A 278 18.64 -6.39 7.35
C MET A 278 18.78 -5.98 8.82
N PHE A 279 17.87 -6.41 9.67
CA PHE A 279 17.80 -6.03 11.09
C PHE A 279 18.15 -7.16 12.05
N LEU A 280 18.30 -8.40 11.58
CA LEU A 280 18.54 -9.60 12.38
C LEU A 280 19.87 -10.25 12.02
N ASN A 281 20.61 -10.74 13.00
CA ASN A 281 21.82 -11.51 12.78
C ASN A 281 21.60 -13.03 12.82
N SER A 282 20.45 -13.45 13.33
CA SER A 282 20.02 -14.83 13.42
C SER A 282 18.57 -14.92 13.89
N GLY A 283 17.96 -16.07 13.75
CA GLY A 283 16.59 -16.36 14.17
C GLY A 283 15.63 -16.55 12.99
N GLY A 284 14.48 -17.14 13.24
CA GLY A 284 13.46 -17.33 12.22
C GLY A 284 12.82 -16.02 11.81
N ILE A 285 12.45 -15.92 10.54
CA ILE A 285 11.71 -14.78 9.99
C ILE A 285 10.24 -15.15 9.82
N VAL A 286 9.94 -16.12 8.99
CA VAL A 286 8.58 -16.58 8.70
C VAL A 286 8.62 -17.96 8.07
N SER A 287 7.57 -18.76 8.34
CA SER A 287 7.34 -20.01 7.58
C SER A 287 5.96 -19.99 6.93
N THR A 288 5.83 -20.70 5.80
CA THR A 288 4.54 -20.90 5.13
C THR A 288 4.15 -22.38 5.18
N ARG A 289 2.86 -22.65 5.40
CA ARG A 289 2.35 -24.02 5.44
C ARG A 289 1.13 -24.14 4.54
N THR A 290 1.18 -25.15 3.67
CA THR A 290 0.10 -25.51 2.73
C THR A 290 -0.94 -26.39 3.38
N ARG A 291 -1.88 -26.92 2.58
CA ARG A 291 -2.91 -27.85 2.99
C ARG A 291 -2.29 -29.06 3.71
N GLY A 292 -2.84 -29.36 4.89
CA GLY A 292 -2.35 -30.48 5.73
C GLY A 292 -1.17 -30.11 6.63
N GLY A 293 -0.78 -28.81 6.70
CA GLY A 293 0.28 -28.33 7.60
C GLY A 293 1.71 -28.59 7.11
N VAL A 294 1.87 -28.94 5.82
CA VAL A 294 3.17 -29.14 5.20
C VAL A 294 3.89 -27.80 5.07
N ILE A 295 5.11 -27.69 5.60
CA ILE A 295 5.96 -26.52 5.43
C ILE A 295 6.36 -26.45 3.94
N GLU A 296 6.05 -25.31 3.30
CA GLU A 296 6.37 -25.03 1.91
C GLU A 296 7.65 -24.22 1.82
N SER A 297 7.77 -23.18 2.68
CA SER A 297 8.93 -22.31 2.73
C SER A 297 9.22 -21.93 4.18
N GLU A 298 10.50 -21.76 4.47
CA GLU A 298 11.01 -21.29 5.75
C GLU A 298 12.13 -20.29 5.48
N PHE A 299 12.04 -19.13 6.12
CA PHE A 299 13.01 -18.04 5.99
C PHE A 299 13.62 -17.79 7.35
N ASP A 300 14.94 -17.86 7.39
CA ASP A 300 15.75 -17.56 8.57
C ASP A 300 16.71 -16.41 8.27
N ALA A 301 17.03 -15.64 9.32
CA ALA A 301 17.99 -14.56 9.20
C ALA A 301 19.42 -15.09 8.94
N THR A 302 20.13 -14.37 8.08
CA THR A 302 21.52 -14.66 7.75
C THR A 302 22.49 -13.81 8.60
N PRO A 303 23.71 -14.30 8.90
CA PRO A 303 24.68 -13.51 9.66
C PRO A 303 25.06 -12.20 8.94
N GLY A 304 24.99 -11.10 9.67
CA GLY A 304 25.26 -9.73 9.18
C GLY A 304 24.01 -8.89 9.12
N THR A 305 24.10 -7.64 9.56
CA THR A 305 22.98 -6.71 9.60
C THR A 305 23.38 -5.36 9.01
N LEU A 306 22.42 -4.60 8.47
CA LEU A 306 22.63 -3.22 8.05
C LEU A 306 22.44 -2.23 9.23
N VAL A 307 21.74 -2.65 10.28
CA VAL A 307 21.56 -1.87 11.50
C VAL A 307 22.13 -2.65 12.68
N ASP A 308 22.96 -2.00 13.50
CA ASP A 308 23.52 -2.62 14.69
C ASP A 308 22.40 -3.22 15.56
N THR A 309 22.57 -4.49 15.93
CA THR A 309 21.56 -5.23 16.72
C THR A 309 21.29 -4.62 18.10
N LYS A 310 22.21 -3.82 18.62
CA LYS A 310 22.05 -3.09 19.87
C LYS A 310 21.29 -1.77 19.72
N THR A 311 21.18 -1.25 18.50
CA THR A 311 20.44 0.01 18.28
C THR A 311 18.98 -0.18 18.67
N PRO A 312 18.44 0.64 19.59
CA PRO A 312 17.02 0.64 19.95
C PRO A 312 16.14 0.80 18.72
N PHE A 313 15.12 -0.04 18.61
CA PHE A 313 14.27 -0.13 17.42
C PHE A 313 12.79 -0.20 17.80
N ALA A 314 11.97 0.63 17.16
CA ALA A 314 10.51 0.60 17.29
C ALA A 314 9.84 0.48 15.92
N ILE A 315 8.73 -0.25 15.87
CA ILE A 315 7.89 -0.39 14.69
C ILE A 315 6.50 0.15 14.99
N LEU A 316 6.01 1.04 14.12
CA LEU A 316 4.64 1.55 14.17
C LEU A 316 3.72 0.71 13.29
N ILE A 317 2.60 0.25 13.85
CA ILE A 317 1.56 -0.49 13.13
C ILE A 317 0.18 0.06 13.45
N ASP A 318 -0.77 -0.20 12.53
CA ASP A 318 -2.19 0.09 12.71
C ASP A 318 -3.07 -1.02 12.13
N GLY A 319 -4.39 -0.88 12.21
CA GLY A 319 -5.35 -1.84 11.67
C GLY A 319 -5.29 -2.04 10.15
N ASN A 320 -4.53 -1.22 9.42
CA ASN A 320 -4.28 -1.36 7.98
C ASN A 320 -2.91 -2.00 7.68
N SER A 321 -2.07 -2.20 8.70
CA SER A 321 -0.82 -2.96 8.56
C SER A 321 -1.15 -4.43 8.35
N ALA A 322 -0.89 -4.98 7.16
CA ALA A 322 -1.36 -6.32 6.77
C ALA A 322 -0.27 -7.15 6.07
N SER A 323 -0.40 -8.49 6.13
CA SER A 323 0.40 -9.43 5.32
C SER A 323 1.91 -9.27 5.55
N ALA A 324 2.70 -8.81 4.55
CA ALA A 324 4.15 -8.57 4.65
C ALA A 324 4.52 -7.64 5.81
N SER A 325 3.70 -6.61 6.10
CA SER A 325 3.89 -5.74 7.27
C SER A 325 3.77 -6.51 8.59
N GLU A 326 2.84 -7.47 8.64
CA GLU A 326 2.66 -8.33 9.81
C GLU A 326 3.79 -9.34 9.96
N ILE A 327 4.36 -9.82 8.83
CA ILE A 327 5.54 -10.68 8.84
C ILE A 327 6.72 -9.95 9.47
N VAL A 328 7.05 -8.75 9.00
CA VAL A 328 8.15 -7.95 9.55
C VAL A 328 7.92 -7.63 11.02
N SER A 329 6.74 -7.14 11.37
CA SER A 329 6.42 -6.76 12.75
C SER A 329 6.46 -7.96 13.71
N ALA A 330 5.86 -9.10 13.32
CA ALA A 330 5.85 -10.33 14.10
C ALA A 330 7.26 -10.93 14.24
N CYS A 331 8.04 -10.90 13.17
CA CYS A 331 9.43 -11.33 13.16
C CYS A 331 10.27 -10.53 14.16
N MET A 332 10.19 -9.20 14.11
CA MET A 332 10.95 -8.33 15.01
C MET A 332 10.50 -8.46 16.47
N GLN A 333 9.19 -8.63 16.69
CA GLN A 333 8.64 -8.84 18.04
C GLN A 333 9.07 -10.19 18.63
N ASP A 334 8.93 -11.29 17.89
CA ASP A 334 9.27 -12.63 18.39
C ASP A 334 10.76 -12.83 18.64
N ASN A 335 11.63 -12.17 17.86
CA ASN A 335 13.07 -12.18 18.06
C ASN A 335 13.52 -11.15 19.14
N GLY A 336 12.61 -10.41 19.75
CA GLY A 336 12.94 -9.36 20.73
C GLY A 336 13.76 -8.21 20.16
N ARG A 337 13.69 -7.99 18.83
CA ARG A 337 14.51 -7.01 18.12
C ARG A 337 13.91 -5.61 18.14
N ALA A 338 12.59 -5.49 18.12
CA ALA A 338 11.90 -4.20 18.12
C ALA A 338 10.72 -4.16 19.07
N THR A 339 10.44 -2.97 19.59
CA THR A 339 9.20 -2.66 20.33
C THR A 339 8.10 -2.30 19.33
N ILE A 340 6.96 -2.98 19.41
CA ILE A 340 5.82 -2.70 18.53
C ILE A 340 4.89 -1.68 19.20
N VAL A 341 4.55 -0.61 18.48
CA VAL A 341 3.75 0.52 18.98
C VAL A 341 2.59 0.81 18.04
N GLY A 342 1.43 1.18 18.57
CA GLY A 342 0.26 1.56 17.78
C GLY A 342 -0.99 0.78 18.13
N THR A 343 -1.68 0.20 17.15
CA THR A 343 -2.85 -0.65 17.35
C THR A 343 -2.65 -2.01 16.69
N ARG A 344 -3.48 -3.00 17.06
CA ARG A 344 -3.42 -4.35 16.48
C ARG A 344 -3.50 -4.27 14.95
N SER A 345 -2.67 -5.07 14.27
CA SER A 345 -2.65 -5.17 12.80
C SER A 345 -3.90 -5.84 12.22
N TYR A 346 -4.00 -5.94 10.90
CA TYR A 346 -5.18 -6.42 10.18
C TYR A 346 -5.51 -7.90 10.40
N GLY A 347 -4.49 -8.79 10.51
CA GLY A 347 -4.68 -10.23 10.63
C GLY A 347 -4.75 -10.99 9.30
N LYS A 348 -4.04 -10.54 8.25
CA LYS A 348 -3.95 -11.24 6.97
C LYS A 348 -2.82 -12.26 6.98
N GLY A 349 -3.09 -13.43 7.56
CA GLY A 349 -2.12 -14.52 7.69
C GLY A 349 -2.17 -15.56 6.56
N THR A 350 -2.64 -15.20 5.36
CA THR A 350 -2.76 -16.09 4.20
C THR A 350 -1.80 -15.68 3.08
N VAL A 351 -1.26 -16.70 2.39
CA VAL A 351 -0.38 -16.54 1.21
C VAL A 351 -1.22 -16.71 -0.05
N GLN A 352 -1.16 -15.73 -0.94
CA GLN A 352 -1.80 -15.82 -2.25
C GLN A 352 -0.74 -16.02 -3.34
N ASN A 353 -0.97 -16.99 -4.22
CA ASN A 353 -0.25 -17.09 -5.48
C ASN A 353 -1.06 -16.46 -6.61
N ILE A 354 -0.34 -15.74 -7.46
CA ILE A 354 -0.89 -15.18 -8.69
C ILE A 354 -0.61 -16.18 -9.82
N LEU A 355 -1.68 -16.77 -10.32
CA LEU A 355 -1.63 -17.79 -11.37
C LEU A 355 -2.11 -17.18 -12.69
N PRO A 356 -1.18 -16.84 -13.62
CA PRO A 356 -1.57 -16.24 -14.89
C PRO A 356 -2.48 -17.15 -15.71
N LEU A 357 -3.50 -16.56 -16.30
CA LEU A 357 -4.43 -17.19 -17.24
C LEU A 357 -4.32 -16.52 -18.60
N GLN A 358 -4.81 -17.20 -19.65
CA GLN A 358 -4.86 -16.68 -21.03
C GLN A 358 -3.51 -16.12 -21.50
N PHE A 359 -2.43 -16.85 -21.24
CA PHE A 359 -1.07 -16.42 -21.57
C PHE A 359 -0.65 -15.08 -20.91
N GLY A 360 -1.10 -14.83 -19.68
CA GLY A 360 -0.76 -13.64 -18.91
C GLY A 360 -1.67 -12.43 -19.13
N ARG A 361 -2.83 -12.62 -19.77
CA ARG A 361 -3.81 -11.53 -19.96
C ARG A 361 -4.74 -11.31 -18.77
N SER A 362 -4.86 -12.29 -17.89
CA SER A 362 -5.62 -12.25 -16.64
C SER A 362 -4.97 -13.20 -15.64
N ALA A 363 -5.43 -13.22 -14.40
CA ALA A 363 -4.89 -14.12 -13.38
C ALA A 363 -5.94 -14.59 -12.39
N LEU A 364 -5.63 -15.72 -11.73
CA LEU A 364 -6.28 -16.10 -10.48
C LEU A 364 -5.34 -15.78 -9.33
N ARG A 365 -5.81 -15.01 -8.38
CA ARG A 365 -5.19 -14.86 -7.06
C ARG A 365 -5.83 -15.90 -6.15
N LEU A 366 -5.06 -16.88 -5.69
CA LEU A 366 -5.57 -17.98 -4.85
C LEU A 366 -4.78 -18.09 -3.56
N THR A 367 -5.48 -18.28 -2.46
CA THR A 367 -4.88 -18.63 -1.18
C THR A 367 -4.36 -20.08 -1.24
N VAL A 368 -3.04 -20.22 -1.11
CA VAL A 368 -2.33 -21.51 -1.23
C VAL A 368 -1.72 -21.98 0.10
N ALA A 369 -1.40 -21.06 1.00
CA ALA A 369 -0.74 -21.34 2.27
C ALA A 369 -1.15 -20.32 3.35
N ARG A 370 -0.64 -20.54 4.56
CA ARG A 370 -0.75 -19.59 5.69
C ARG A 370 0.62 -19.25 6.23
N TYR A 371 0.77 -17.99 6.71
CA TYR A 371 1.97 -17.51 7.39
C TYR A 371 2.00 -17.95 8.85
N TYR A 372 3.19 -18.34 9.30
CA TYR A 372 3.48 -18.60 10.70
C TYR A 372 4.69 -17.77 11.13
N ARG A 373 4.53 -17.03 12.21
CA ARG A 373 5.58 -16.22 12.80
C ARG A 373 6.63 -17.13 13.51
N PRO A 374 7.81 -16.62 13.88
CA PRO A 374 8.87 -17.43 14.48
C PRO A 374 8.43 -18.23 15.71
N SER A 375 7.53 -17.71 16.52
CA SER A 375 6.92 -18.42 17.66
C SER A 375 6.02 -19.60 17.28
N GLY A 376 5.80 -19.83 15.97
CA GLY A 376 4.93 -20.88 15.45
C GLY A 376 3.43 -20.54 15.47
N LYS A 377 3.04 -19.35 15.93
CA LYS A 377 1.66 -18.87 15.90
C LYS A 377 1.27 -18.40 14.51
N ASN A 378 -0.02 -18.55 14.18
CA ASN A 378 -0.57 -18.04 12.92
C ASN A 378 -0.99 -16.57 13.08
N ILE A 379 -0.77 -15.77 12.05
CA ILE A 379 -1.17 -14.36 11.99
C ILE A 379 -2.65 -14.20 11.60
N HIS A 380 -3.25 -15.22 10.95
CA HIS A 380 -4.54 -15.11 10.29
C HIS A 380 -5.72 -14.91 11.25
N ARG A 381 -6.50 -13.85 11.03
CA ARG A 381 -7.78 -13.60 11.66
C ARG A 381 -8.84 -14.51 11.02
N VAL A 382 -9.42 -15.43 11.76
CA VAL A 382 -10.55 -16.25 11.30
C VAL A 382 -11.84 -15.42 11.29
N LYS A 383 -12.82 -15.81 10.47
CA LYS A 383 -14.04 -15.02 10.21
C LYS A 383 -14.81 -14.60 11.46
N ASP A 384 -14.82 -15.43 12.50
CA ASP A 384 -15.57 -15.18 13.73
C ASP A 384 -14.65 -14.82 14.92
N ALA A 385 -13.40 -14.40 14.62
CA ALA A 385 -12.43 -14.01 15.65
C ALA A 385 -12.90 -12.75 16.39
N THR A 386 -12.80 -12.82 17.71
CA THR A 386 -13.05 -11.72 18.63
C THR A 386 -11.74 -11.01 19.01
N ASP A 387 -11.83 -9.95 19.79
CA ASP A 387 -10.64 -9.23 20.26
C ASP A 387 -9.83 -10.05 21.29
N ASP A 388 -10.46 -11.05 21.93
CA ASP A 388 -9.80 -11.97 22.88
C ASP A 388 -9.01 -13.08 22.17
N ASP A 389 -9.23 -13.29 20.87
CA ASP A 389 -8.53 -14.31 20.09
C ASP A 389 -7.14 -13.85 19.64
N GLU A 390 -6.22 -14.80 19.48
CA GLU A 390 -4.88 -14.54 18.97
C GLU A 390 -4.90 -14.44 17.43
N TRP A 391 -4.68 -13.26 16.89
CA TRP A 391 -4.49 -13.00 15.46
C TRP A 391 -3.70 -11.70 15.25
N GLY A 392 -3.12 -11.53 14.05
CA GLY A 392 -2.34 -10.35 13.73
C GLY A 392 -1.10 -10.17 14.61
N VAL A 393 -0.65 -8.93 14.71
CA VAL A 393 0.41 -8.48 15.61
C VAL A 393 -0.20 -7.47 16.56
N THR A 394 -0.11 -7.74 17.85
CA THR A 394 -0.59 -6.84 18.91
C THR A 394 0.60 -6.13 19.54
N PRO A 395 0.60 -4.80 19.65
CA PRO A 395 1.60 -4.09 20.45
C PRO A 395 1.58 -4.55 21.90
N ASP A 396 2.69 -4.39 22.62
CA ASP A 396 2.72 -4.62 24.05
C ASP A 396 1.72 -3.70 24.76
N GLU A 397 1.15 -4.13 25.91
CA GLU A 397 0.06 -3.41 26.60
C GLU A 397 0.37 -1.91 26.84
N SER A 398 1.60 -1.60 27.23
CA SER A 398 2.03 -0.21 27.44
C SER A 398 2.29 0.59 26.16
N MET A 399 2.25 -0.07 25.00
CA MET A 399 2.55 0.51 23.69
C MET A 399 1.30 0.62 22.79
N VAL A 400 0.15 0.18 23.28
CA VAL A 400 -1.13 0.40 22.59
C VAL A 400 -1.48 1.88 22.67
N VAL A 401 -1.66 2.52 21.51
CA VAL A 401 -2.04 3.93 21.38
C VAL A 401 -3.12 4.03 20.30
N GLU A 402 -4.35 4.15 20.72
CA GLU A 402 -5.46 4.40 19.81
C GLU A 402 -5.52 5.87 19.40
N LEU A 403 -5.90 6.12 18.17
CA LEU A 403 -6.12 7.46 17.62
C LEU A 403 -7.61 7.64 17.35
N ASP A 404 -8.18 8.73 17.81
CA ASP A 404 -9.50 9.14 17.38
C ASP A 404 -9.48 9.64 15.91
N GLU A 405 -10.63 9.79 15.31
CA GLU A 405 -10.78 10.18 13.92
C GLU A 405 -10.12 11.54 13.61
N GLU A 406 -10.16 12.47 14.55
CA GLU A 406 -9.55 13.80 14.39
C GLU A 406 -8.02 13.71 14.39
N SER A 407 -7.44 12.92 15.30
CA SER A 407 -6.00 12.66 15.36
C SER A 407 -5.51 11.92 14.12
N LEU A 408 -6.25 10.92 13.63
CA LEU A 408 -5.94 10.21 12.38
C LEU A 408 -5.87 11.17 11.20
N LYS A 409 -6.86 12.08 11.06
CA LYS A 409 -6.89 13.10 10.01
C LYS A 409 -5.70 14.06 10.11
N LYS A 410 -5.33 14.49 11.33
CA LYS A 410 -4.20 15.38 11.57
C LYS A 410 -2.86 14.72 11.20
N VAL A 411 -2.63 13.48 11.65
CA VAL A 411 -1.43 12.69 11.32
C VAL A 411 -1.30 12.47 9.82
N ALA A 412 -2.40 12.04 9.16
CA ALA A 412 -2.41 11.82 7.72
C ALA A 412 -2.14 13.12 6.93
N ARG A 413 -2.72 14.25 7.36
CA ARG A 413 -2.48 15.57 6.75
C ARG A 413 -1.03 16.01 6.92
N GLN A 414 -0.48 15.90 8.13
CA GLN A 414 0.91 16.26 8.40
C GLN A 414 1.86 15.45 7.52
N TRP A 415 1.68 14.11 7.48
CA TRP A 415 2.49 13.26 6.64
C TRP A 415 2.39 13.64 5.15
N THR A 416 1.16 13.87 4.65
CA THR A 416 0.94 14.27 3.26
C THR A 416 1.65 15.59 2.93
N GLN A 417 1.63 16.57 3.83
CA GLN A 417 2.30 17.86 3.64
C GLN A 417 3.83 17.70 3.66
N SER A 418 4.37 16.85 4.52
CA SER A 418 5.81 16.55 4.58
C SER A 418 6.30 15.80 3.33
N ALA A 419 5.47 14.87 2.81
CA ALA A 419 5.78 14.07 1.63
C ALA A 419 5.68 14.85 0.32
N TYR A 420 4.77 15.82 0.26
CA TYR A 420 4.46 16.57 -0.97
C TYR A 420 4.48 18.08 -0.70
N PRO A 421 5.66 18.73 -0.80
CA PRO A 421 5.82 20.16 -0.50
C PRO A 421 4.90 21.08 -1.31
N ALA A 422 4.49 20.66 -2.52
CA ALA A 422 3.52 21.40 -3.34
C ALA A 422 2.16 21.59 -2.64
N LEU A 423 1.75 20.65 -1.77
CA LEU A 423 0.54 20.77 -0.97
C LEU A 423 0.67 21.78 0.18
N ALA A 424 1.89 21.92 0.73
CA ALA A 424 2.14 22.84 1.83
C ALA A 424 1.99 24.31 1.41
N THR A 425 2.31 24.65 0.15
CA THR A 425 2.23 26.03 -0.39
C THR A 425 0.79 26.52 -0.62
N GLU A 426 -0.17 25.61 -0.80
CA GLU A 426 -1.59 25.96 -1.03
C GLU A 426 -2.43 26.06 0.25
N SER A 427 -1.97 25.45 1.34
CA SER A 427 -2.70 25.44 2.63
C SER A 427 -2.41 26.64 3.54
N LEU A 428 -1.54 27.58 3.11
CA LEU A 428 -1.28 28.83 3.81
C LEU A 428 -2.40 29.85 3.53
N SER A 429 -3.65 29.54 3.92
CA SER A 429 -4.62 30.57 4.28
C SER A 429 -4.20 31.07 5.67
N GLU A 430 -3.98 32.38 5.81
CA GLU A 430 -3.47 33.05 7.01
C GLU A 430 -4.35 32.87 8.27
N ASP A 431 -5.48 32.16 8.17
CA ASP A 431 -6.46 31.97 9.25
C ASP A 431 -6.40 30.59 9.93
N ASP A 432 -5.45 29.70 9.57
CA ASP A 432 -5.26 28.43 10.28
C ASP A 432 -4.18 28.63 11.37
N PRO A 433 -4.54 28.68 12.67
CA PRO A 433 -3.58 28.85 13.77
C PRO A 433 -2.60 27.68 13.93
N ALA A 434 -2.64 26.73 13.01
CA ALA A 434 -1.66 25.63 12.88
C ALA A 434 -0.47 25.97 12.00
N THR A 435 -0.14 27.24 11.78
CA THR A 435 1.18 27.66 11.27
C THR A 435 2.20 27.38 12.36
N VAL A 436 2.71 26.17 12.33
CA VAL A 436 3.43 25.48 13.40
C VAL A 436 4.82 26.09 13.57
N THR A 437 4.95 26.90 14.57
CA THR A 437 6.17 27.07 15.39
C THR A 437 6.03 26.30 16.70
N SER A 438 5.49 25.09 16.70
CA SER A 438 5.42 24.26 17.91
C SER A 438 6.25 23.00 17.72
N SER A 439 7.30 22.87 18.51
CA SER A 439 8.19 21.73 18.65
C SER A 439 7.51 20.50 19.29
N THR A 440 6.20 20.34 19.12
CA THR A 440 5.47 19.24 19.76
C THR A 440 5.03 18.24 18.69
N MET A 441 5.56 17.03 18.79
CA MET A 441 5.18 15.90 17.94
C MET A 441 3.66 15.68 17.99
N ILE A 442 2.97 15.95 16.87
CA ILE A 442 1.51 15.88 16.78
C ILE A 442 1.02 14.43 16.81
N ASP A 443 1.83 13.49 16.30
CA ASP A 443 1.52 12.07 16.22
C ASP A 443 1.72 11.37 17.59
N PRO A 444 0.64 10.94 18.28
CA PRO A 444 0.76 10.31 19.60
C PRO A 444 1.44 8.94 19.55
N GLN A 445 1.29 8.18 18.47
CA GLN A 445 1.93 6.86 18.31
C GLN A 445 3.42 7.02 18.10
N LEU A 446 3.84 7.90 17.20
CA LEU A 446 5.25 8.21 16.99
C LEU A 446 5.89 8.78 18.25
N ARG A 447 5.20 9.67 18.98
CA ARG A 447 5.65 10.20 20.27
C ARG A 447 5.91 9.08 21.27
N ARG A 448 5.00 8.11 21.42
CA ARG A 448 5.16 6.97 22.31
C ARG A 448 6.39 6.14 21.94
N ALA A 449 6.60 5.88 20.66
CA ALA A 449 7.78 5.18 20.16
C ALA A 449 9.07 5.94 20.53
N VAL A 450 9.15 7.23 20.24
CA VAL A 450 10.32 8.08 20.53
C VAL A 450 10.62 8.15 22.03
N GLU A 451 9.60 8.33 22.88
CA GLU A 451 9.76 8.32 24.34
C GLU A 451 10.34 6.99 24.84
N THR A 452 9.90 5.88 24.28
CA THR A 452 10.39 4.54 24.62
C THR A 452 11.83 4.36 24.19
N LEU A 453 12.16 4.74 22.95
CA LEU A 453 13.52 4.68 22.42
C LEU A 453 14.50 5.56 23.25
N ARG A 454 14.09 6.77 23.63
CA ARG A 454 14.90 7.65 24.48
C ARG A 454 15.21 7.05 25.86
N LYS A 455 14.26 6.34 26.45
CA LYS A 455 14.49 5.60 27.72
C LYS A 455 15.50 4.46 27.54
N GLN A 456 15.39 3.70 26.43
CA GLN A 456 16.35 2.62 26.11
C GLN A 456 17.76 3.18 25.90
N ILE A 457 17.90 4.25 25.11
CA ILE A 457 19.18 4.95 24.89
C ILE A 457 19.79 5.41 26.22
N SER A 458 18.97 5.96 27.14
CA SER A 458 19.45 6.47 28.42
C SER A 458 19.88 5.35 29.38
N ALA A 459 19.26 4.16 29.27
CA ALA A 459 19.63 3.00 30.08
C ALA A 459 20.94 2.34 29.63
N GLU A 460 21.31 2.47 28.37
CA GLU A 460 22.54 1.93 27.78
C GLU A 460 23.77 2.83 28.03
N THR A 461 23.56 4.11 28.37
CA THR A 461 24.67 5.03 28.69
C THR A 461 25.06 4.82 30.17
N PRO A 462 26.18 4.14 30.48
CA PRO A 462 26.57 3.97 31.88
C PRO A 462 26.92 5.33 32.49
N ALA A 463 26.61 5.50 33.79
CA ALA A 463 26.85 6.70 34.61
C ALA A 463 28.34 7.04 34.80
N SER A 464 29.21 6.84 33.82
CA SER A 464 30.66 6.98 33.92
C SER A 464 31.23 8.30 33.38
N GLU A 465 30.39 9.24 32.91
CA GLU A 465 30.87 10.59 32.47
C GLU A 465 30.51 11.73 33.42
N ALA A 466 30.10 11.43 34.65
CA ALA A 466 29.85 12.44 35.70
C ALA A 466 30.81 12.26 36.85
N ALA A 467 32.13 12.33 36.59
CA ALA A 467 33.16 12.46 37.64
C ALA A 467 34.29 13.39 37.14
#